data_5a11ace65d9fd50115e1d53d2ac15d99
#
_entry.id   5a11ace65d9fd50115e1d53d2ac15d99
#
_cell.length_a   1.000
_cell.length_b   1.000
_cell.length_c   1.000
_cell.angle_alpha   90.00
_cell.angle_beta   90.00
_cell.angle_gamma   90.00
#
_symmetry.space_group_name_H-M   'P 1'
#
loop_
_entity.id
_entity.type
_entity.pdbx_description
1 polymer ?
#
loop_
_entity_poly.entity_id
_entity_poly.type
_entity_poly.pdbx_seq_one_letter_code
_entity_poly.pdbx_strand_id
1 'polypeptide(L)'
;TILLNEVQVVADVAIDRETPVAFSTISSQKISEELASQDIPMILNSTPGVYATQSGGGDGDARITIRGFNQRNVAVMIDGIPVNDMENGWVYWSNWFGLDAVTSNVQVQRGLGASKIAIPSVGGTMNILTRGSGNKKGGVLKQSVGNYGKIRTSLGYNSGMLEDGWSYTLAGSYKKGNG
;
A
#
# COMPACT_ATOMS: atom_id res chain seq x y z
N THR A 1 20.12 14.63 24.40
CA THR A 1 20.09 13.60 23.34
C THR A 1 19.23 14.16 22.23
N ILE A 2 19.83 14.50 21.08
CA ILE A 2 19.09 14.93 19.90
C ILE A 2 18.60 13.63 19.26
N LEU A 3 17.30 13.37 19.33
CA LEU A 3 16.66 12.31 18.56
C LEU A 3 16.65 12.78 17.11
N LEU A 4 17.53 12.24 16.31
CA LEU A 4 17.45 12.37 14.86
C LEU A 4 16.18 11.65 14.40
N ASN A 5 15.34 12.32 13.62
CA ASN A 5 14.25 11.65 12.93
C ASN A 5 14.85 10.58 12.02
N GLU A 6 14.26 9.38 12.06
CA GLU A 6 14.67 8.29 11.19
C GLU A 6 14.53 8.74 9.73
N VAL A 7 15.63 8.70 9.02
CA VAL A 7 15.64 8.89 7.57
C VAL A 7 15.37 7.53 6.94
N GLN A 8 14.14 7.28 6.57
CA GLN A 8 13.78 6.11 5.81
C GLN A 8 14.27 6.31 4.36
N VAL A 9 15.42 5.75 4.04
CA VAL A 9 15.95 5.75 2.67
C VAL A 9 15.30 4.61 1.91
N VAL A 10 14.14 4.86 1.33
CA VAL A 10 13.51 3.94 0.38
C VAL A 10 13.77 4.47 -1.02
N ALA A 11 14.26 3.62 -1.90
CA ALA A 11 14.41 3.98 -3.31
C ALA A 11 13.04 4.40 -3.89
N ASP A 12 13.02 5.47 -4.67
CA ASP A 12 11.82 5.98 -5.38
C ASP A 12 10.68 6.53 -4.49
N VAL A 13 10.97 7.03 -3.30
CA VAL A 13 10.01 7.83 -2.52
C VAL A 13 9.96 9.25 -3.07
N ALA A 14 8.76 9.72 -3.44
CA ALA A 14 8.56 11.10 -3.86
C ALA A 14 8.54 12.02 -2.63
N ILE A 15 9.30 13.11 -2.70
CA ILE A 15 9.39 14.13 -1.65
C ILE A 15 8.67 15.39 -2.14
N ASP A 16 7.76 15.92 -1.30
CA ASP A 16 7.00 17.12 -1.63
C ASP A 16 7.94 18.30 -1.90
N ARG A 17 7.66 19.04 -2.99
CA ARG A 17 8.44 20.18 -3.50
C ARG A 17 9.85 19.86 -4.05
N GLU A 18 10.33 18.63 -3.92
CA GLU A 18 11.64 18.22 -4.46
C GLU A 18 11.49 17.32 -5.69
N THR A 19 10.46 16.48 -5.71
CA THR A 19 10.22 15.57 -6.84
C THR A 19 9.42 16.27 -7.93
N PRO A 20 9.96 16.43 -9.15
CA PRO A 20 9.33 17.22 -10.23
C PRO A 20 8.21 16.47 -10.96
N VAL A 21 7.54 15.53 -10.33
CA VAL A 21 6.43 14.75 -10.89
C VAL A 21 5.17 14.89 -10.04
N ALA A 22 4.01 14.82 -10.68
CA ALA A 22 2.74 14.86 -9.98
C ALA A 22 2.53 13.56 -9.19
N PHE A 23 2.56 13.65 -7.88
CA PHE A 23 2.27 12.51 -7.00
C PHE A 23 1.19 12.83 -5.97
N SER A 24 0.64 11.81 -5.36
CA SER A 24 -0.30 11.90 -4.25
C SER A 24 0.09 10.89 -3.18
N THR A 25 0.05 11.31 -1.93
CA THR A 25 0.33 10.44 -0.77
C THR A 25 -0.96 10.21 0.00
N ILE A 26 -1.27 8.94 0.23
CA ILE A 26 -2.42 8.49 1.02
C ILE A 26 -1.91 7.99 2.36
N SER A 27 -2.30 8.66 3.44
CA SER A 27 -1.85 8.34 4.79
C SER A 27 -2.47 7.06 5.34
N SER A 28 -1.82 6.46 6.34
CA SER A 28 -2.37 5.31 7.07
C SER A 28 -3.72 5.60 7.74
N GLN A 29 -3.95 6.83 8.16
CA GLN A 29 -5.23 7.23 8.72
C GLN A 29 -6.34 7.10 7.66
N LYS A 30 -6.14 7.67 6.48
CA LYS A 30 -7.09 7.57 5.37
C LYS A 30 -7.33 6.12 4.95
N ILE A 31 -6.26 5.31 4.87
CA ILE A 31 -6.38 3.87 4.60
C ILE A 31 -7.27 3.19 5.65
N SER A 32 -7.06 3.54 6.93
CA SER A 32 -7.84 2.97 8.04
C SER A 32 -9.32 3.33 8.01
N GLU A 33 -9.64 4.54 7.57
CA GLU A 33 -11.00 5.09 7.56
C GLU A 33 -11.80 4.63 6.33
N GLU A 34 -11.17 4.59 5.16
CA GLU A 34 -11.89 4.40 3.89
C GLU A 34 -11.77 2.99 3.31
N LEU A 35 -10.70 2.24 3.59
CA LEU A 35 -10.45 0.96 2.92
C LEU A 35 -11.40 -0.15 3.39
N ALA A 36 -11.81 -0.15 4.66
CA ALA A 36 -12.62 -1.21 5.26
C ALA A 36 -12.04 -2.63 5.02
N SER A 37 -12.80 -3.52 4.35
CA SER A 37 -12.37 -4.89 4.02
C SER A 37 -11.97 -5.07 2.55
N GLN A 38 -11.80 -3.97 1.81
CA GLN A 38 -11.47 -3.98 0.38
C GLN A 38 -9.97 -4.18 0.16
N ASP A 39 -9.60 -4.46 -1.09
CA ASP A 39 -8.19 -4.51 -1.51
C ASP A 39 -7.56 -3.11 -1.50
N ILE A 40 -6.26 -3.04 -1.21
CA ILE A 40 -5.52 -1.77 -1.09
C ILE A 40 -5.75 -0.81 -2.27
N PRO A 41 -5.79 -1.26 -3.55
CA PRO A 41 -6.03 -0.34 -4.65
C PRO A 41 -7.32 0.48 -4.57
N MET A 42 -8.32 -0.02 -3.88
CA MET A 42 -9.62 0.67 -3.80
C MET A 42 -9.54 2.03 -3.11
N ILE A 43 -8.57 2.23 -2.22
CA ILE A 43 -8.30 3.53 -1.58
C ILE A 43 -7.90 4.61 -2.59
N LEU A 44 -7.37 4.19 -3.76
CA LEU A 44 -6.88 5.11 -4.79
C LEU A 44 -8.01 5.81 -5.56
N ASN A 45 -9.25 5.36 -5.45
CA ASN A 45 -10.39 6.00 -6.14
C ASN A 45 -10.61 7.46 -5.71
N SER A 46 -10.10 7.85 -4.55
CA SER A 46 -10.08 9.24 -4.11
C SER A 46 -8.93 10.06 -4.70
N THR A 47 -8.05 9.43 -5.51
CA THR A 47 -6.88 10.08 -6.10
C THR A 47 -7.18 10.52 -7.54
N PRO A 48 -6.99 11.80 -7.89
CA PRO A 48 -7.24 12.28 -9.25
C PRO A 48 -6.46 11.51 -10.32
N GLY A 49 -7.14 11.08 -11.39
CA GLY A 49 -6.52 10.35 -12.50
C GLY A 49 -6.20 8.87 -12.22
N VAL A 50 -6.69 8.35 -11.12
CA VAL A 50 -6.60 6.92 -10.77
C VAL A 50 -8.01 6.35 -10.68
N TYR A 51 -8.19 5.17 -11.22
CA TYR A 51 -9.42 4.41 -11.15
C TYR A 51 -9.12 2.98 -10.74
N ALA A 52 -9.72 2.52 -9.67
CA ALA A 52 -9.59 1.16 -9.18
C ALA A 52 -10.95 0.48 -9.16
N THR A 53 -10.99 -0.76 -9.64
CA THR A 53 -12.18 -1.61 -9.60
C THR A 53 -11.88 -2.91 -8.90
N GLN A 54 -12.88 -3.43 -8.23
CA GLN A 54 -12.83 -4.74 -7.61
C GLN A 54 -13.44 -5.76 -8.58
N SER A 55 -12.73 -6.85 -8.83
CA SER A 55 -13.22 -7.97 -9.65
C SER A 55 -13.88 -9.04 -8.77
N GLY A 56 -14.68 -9.92 -9.35
CA GLY A 56 -15.14 -11.14 -8.68
C GLY A 56 -16.01 -10.94 -7.44
N GLY A 57 -17.00 -10.04 -7.47
CA GLY A 57 -17.97 -9.92 -6.36
C GLY A 57 -17.40 -9.33 -5.07
N GLY A 58 -16.20 -8.75 -5.11
CA GLY A 58 -15.61 -8.05 -3.97
C GLY A 58 -14.57 -8.81 -3.17
N ASP A 59 -14.18 -9.99 -3.60
CA ASP A 59 -13.08 -10.78 -3.04
C ASP A 59 -12.10 -11.26 -4.13
N GLY A 60 -12.22 -10.71 -5.31
CA GLY A 60 -11.27 -10.92 -6.40
C GLY A 60 -10.18 -9.86 -6.40
N ASP A 61 -9.23 -10.06 -7.29
CA ASP A 61 -8.15 -9.13 -7.48
C ASP A 61 -8.64 -7.78 -8.00
N ALA A 62 -8.31 -6.72 -7.30
CA ALA A 62 -8.58 -5.38 -7.75
C ALA A 62 -7.76 -5.05 -9.01
N ARG A 63 -8.27 -4.13 -9.82
CA ARG A 63 -7.59 -3.61 -11.00
C ARG A 63 -7.37 -2.13 -10.85
N ILE A 64 -6.21 -1.66 -11.32
CA ILE A 64 -5.83 -0.25 -11.27
C ILE A 64 -5.69 0.26 -12.69
N THR A 65 -6.18 1.48 -12.91
CA THR A 65 -5.94 2.26 -14.12
C THR A 65 -5.45 3.64 -13.70
N ILE A 66 -4.30 4.06 -14.20
CA ILE A 66 -3.74 5.40 -13.96
C ILE A 66 -3.66 6.13 -15.29
N ARG A 67 -4.32 7.27 -15.42
CA ARG A 67 -4.40 8.08 -16.65
C ARG A 67 -4.78 7.26 -17.90
N GLY A 68 -5.67 6.28 -17.76
CA GLY A 68 -6.09 5.39 -18.83
C GLY A 68 -5.17 4.20 -19.09
N PHE A 69 -4.00 4.15 -18.47
CA PHE A 69 -3.10 2.98 -18.57
C PHE A 69 -3.52 1.90 -17.58
N ASN A 70 -3.66 0.68 -18.06
CA ASN A 70 -4.00 -0.45 -17.23
C ASN A 70 -2.83 -0.86 -16.30
N GLN A 71 -3.11 -1.70 -15.33
CA GLN A 71 -2.18 -2.13 -14.29
C GLN A 71 -0.84 -2.69 -14.84
N ARG A 72 -0.83 -3.33 -16.00
CA ARG A 72 0.40 -3.87 -16.62
C ARG A 72 1.43 -2.79 -16.98
N ASN A 73 0.95 -1.54 -17.16
CA ASN A 73 1.76 -0.39 -17.49
C ASN A 73 1.99 0.53 -16.28
N VAL A 74 1.70 0.05 -15.09
CA VAL A 74 1.88 0.74 -13.82
C VAL A 74 2.83 -0.07 -12.97
N ALA A 75 3.93 0.54 -12.56
CA ALA A 75 4.85 -0.09 -11.63
C ALA A 75 4.22 -0.11 -10.23
N VAL A 76 3.99 -1.28 -9.67
CA VAL A 76 3.54 -1.45 -8.29
C VAL A 76 4.70 -1.96 -7.45
N MET A 77 4.97 -1.26 -6.36
CA MET A 77 6.11 -1.54 -5.49
C MET A 77 5.66 -1.63 -4.03
N ILE A 78 6.37 -2.42 -3.27
CA ILE A 78 6.30 -2.46 -1.81
C ILE A 78 7.70 -2.11 -1.29
N ASP A 79 7.82 -1.00 -0.57
CA ASP A 79 9.10 -0.44 -0.10
C ASP A 79 10.15 -0.31 -1.21
N GLY A 80 9.71 0.09 -2.42
CA GLY A 80 10.55 0.22 -3.59
C GLY A 80 10.87 -1.07 -4.33
N ILE A 81 10.39 -2.23 -3.85
CA ILE A 81 10.57 -3.53 -4.50
C ILE A 81 9.38 -3.81 -5.42
N PRO A 82 9.59 -4.02 -6.74
CA PRO A 82 8.51 -4.33 -7.66
C PRO A 82 7.81 -5.64 -7.32
N VAL A 83 6.47 -5.63 -7.42
CA VAL A 83 5.64 -6.80 -7.18
C VAL A 83 4.78 -7.19 -8.39
N ASN A 84 4.98 -6.50 -9.51
CA ASN A 84 4.36 -6.91 -10.77
C ASN A 84 4.88 -8.27 -11.19
N ASP A 85 3.98 -9.14 -11.62
CA ASP A 85 4.32 -10.43 -12.19
C ASP A 85 5.21 -10.25 -13.44
N MET A 86 6.30 -11.01 -13.50
CA MET A 86 7.32 -10.84 -14.53
C MET A 86 6.87 -11.34 -15.91
N GLU A 87 5.90 -12.24 -15.96
CA GLU A 87 5.39 -12.81 -17.21
C GLU A 87 4.35 -11.89 -17.86
N ASN A 88 3.40 -11.39 -17.06
CA ASN A 88 2.22 -10.71 -17.59
C ASN A 88 2.03 -9.28 -17.07
N GLY A 89 2.86 -8.82 -16.15
CA GLY A 89 2.83 -7.47 -15.57
C GLY A 89 1.67 -7.23 -14.58
N TRP A 90 0.87 -8.23 -14.25
CA TRP A 90 -0.23 -8.10 -13.30
C TRP A 90 0.25 -8.09 -11.86
N VAL A 91 -0.57 -7.55 -10.97
CA VAL A 91 -0.46 -7.73 -9.53
C VAL A 91 -1.70 -8.45 -9.05
N TYR A 92 -1.51 -9.60 -8.44
CA TYR A 92 -2.58 -10.41 -7.85
C TYR A 92 -2.74 -9.96 -6.39
N TRP A 93 -3.70 -9.07 -6.16
CA TRP A 93 -3.89 -8.44 -4.85
C TRP A 93 -4.33 -9.41 -3.76
N SER A 94 -4.89 -10.54 -4.14
CA SER A 94 -5.17 -11.66 -3.24
C SER A 94 -3.93 -12.18 -2.50
N ASN A 95 -2.75 -12.10 -3.13
CA ASN A 95 -1.48 -12.50 -2.50
C ASN A 95 -1.01 -11.50 -1.43
N TRP A 96 -1.55 -10.29 -1.45
CA TRP A 96 -1.17 -9.19 -0.54
C TRP A 96 -2.26 -8.88 0.48
N PHE A 97 -3.12 -9.85 0.77
CA PHE A 97 -4.17 -9.70 1.77
C PHE A 97 -3.57 -9.38 3.14
N GLY A 98 -4.10 -8.36 3.79
CA GLY A 98 -3.62 -7.94 5.11
C GLY A 98 -2.45 -6.96 5.10
N LEU A 99 -1.86 -6.64 3.94
CA LEU A 99 -0.76 -5.68 3.82
C LEU A 99 -1.14 -4.29 4.37
N ASP A 100 -2.41 -3.90 4.30
CA ASP A 100 -2.93 -2.64 4.88
C ASP A 100 -2.68 -2.51 6.38
N ALA A 101 -2.59 -3.62 7.11
CA ALA A 101 -2.31 -3.60 8.55
C ALA A 101 -0.90 -3.09 8.88
N VAL A 102 0.04 -3.26 7.97
CA VAL A 102 1.43 -2.79 8.11
C VAL A 102 1.75 -1.60 7.22
N THR A 103 0.83 -1.15 6.38
CA THR A 103 1.04 0.00 5.49
C THR A 103 1.10 1.30 6.29
N SER A 104 2.15 2.07 6.05
CA SER A 104 2.33 3.42 6.57
C SER A 104 1.63 4.45 5.67
N ASN A 105 1.92 4.39 4.39
CA ASN A 105 1.29 5.25 3.37
C ASN A 105 1.40 4.60 1.99
N VAL A 106 0.61 5.12 1.05
CA VAL A 106 0.68 4.73 -0.36
C VAL A 106 0.97 5.98 -1.17
N GLN A 107 2.04 5.95 -1.96
CA GLN A 107 2.38 7.00 -2.90
C GLN A 107 2.03 6.60 -4.32
N VAL A 108 1.36 7.49 -5.03
CA VAL A 108 1.03 7.31 -6.45
C VAL A 108 1.64 8.44 -7.25
N GLN A 109 2.56 8.11 -8.13
CA GLN A 109 3.13 9.03 -9.10
C GLN A 109 2.42 8.83 -10.44
N ARG A 110 1.98 9.92 -11.03
CA ARG A 110 1.20 9.91 -12.28
C ARG A 110 2.05 10.32 -13.46
N GLY A 111 2.19 9.41 -14.43
CA GLY A 111 3.03 9.60 -15.62
C GLY A 111 4.40 8.97 -15.46
N LEU A 112 5.28 9.25 -16.40
CA LEU A 112 6.66 8.78 -16.39
C LEU A 112 7.35 9.31 -15.14
N GLY A 113 7.34 8.50 -14.09
CA GLY A 113 8.14 8.74 -12.91
C GLY A 113 9.60 8.48 -13.20
N ALA A 114 10.48 9.08 -12.42
CA ALA A 114 11.90 8.72 -12.41
C ALA A 114 12.10 7.36 -11.72
N SER A 115 11.42 6.32 -12.23
CA SER A 115 11.64 4.97 -11.72
C SER A 115 13.03 4.53 -12.11
N LYS A 116 13.88 4.28 -11.14
CA LYS A 116 15.22 3.71 -11.34
C LYS A 116 15.16 2.22 -11.68
N ILE A 117 13.98 1.64 -11.68
CA ILE A 117 13.75 0.21 -11.84
C ILE A 117 13.23 -0.04 -13.25
N ALA A 118 13.79 -1.04 -13.93
CA ALA A 118 13.44 -1.41 -15.30
C ALA A 118 12.13 -2.22 -15.37
N ILE A 119 11.02 -1.61 -14.94
CA ILE A 119 9.68 -2.19 -15.08
C ILE A 119 8.78 -1.23 -15.86
N PRO A 120 7.76 -1.74 -16.58
CA PRO A 120 6.81 -0.90 -17.31
C PRO A 120 6.08 0.06 -16.35
N SER A 121 6.33 1.37 -16.51
CA SER A 121 5.77 2.41 -15.63
C SER A 121 5.24 3.62 -16.41
N VAL A 122 4.85 3.41 -17.66
CA VAL A 122 4.36 4.48 -18.55
C VAL A 122 3.13 5.19 -17.97
N GLY A 123 2.25 4.44 -17.33
CA GLY A 123 1.05 4.97 -16.66
C GLY A 123 1.37 5.71 -15.36
N GLY A 124 2.44 5.32 -14.69
CA GLY A 124 2.85 5.82 -13.40
C GLY A 124 3.37 4.74 -12.47
N THR A 125 3.59 5.10 -11.21
CA THR A 125 4.03 4.17 -10.17
C THR A 125 3.13 4.25 -8.95
N MET A 126 2.90 3.12 -8.31
CA MET A 126 2.28 3.00 -7.01
C MET A 126 3.28 2.37 -6.05
N ASN A 127 3.67 3.08 -5.00
CA ASN A 127 4.58 2.57 -3.99
C ASN A 127 3.87 2.47 -2.64
N ILE A 128 3.78 1.27 -2.10
CA ILE A 128 3.20 0.98 -0.79
C ILE A 128 4.36 0.97 0.20
N LEU A 129 4.37 1.93 1.11
CA LEU A 129 5.39 2.04 2.12
C LEU A 129 4.91 1.38 3.41
N THR A 130 5.68 0.43 3.90
CA THR A 130 5.37 -0.24 5.15
C THR A 130 5.85 0.56 6.36
N ARG A 131 5.41 0.17 7.54
CA ARG A 131 5.80 0.84 8.78
C ARG A 131 7.23 0.47 9.13
N GLY A 132 8.09 1.46 9.19
CA GLY A 132 9.50 1.32 9.60
C GLY A 132 9.70 1.30 11.12
N SER A 133 10.98 1.33 11.52
CA SER A 133 11.45 1.28 12.91
C SER A 133 11.05 2.49 13.77
N GLY A 134 10.75 3.65 13.14
CA GLY A 134 10.33 4.88 13.85
C GLY A 134 8.91 4.86 14.41
N ASN A 135 8.16 3.78 14.24
CA ASN A 135 6.81 3.68 14.77
C ASN A 135 6.81 3.49 16.29
N LYS A 136 5.83 4.12 16.95
CA LYS A 136 5.64 3.97 18.40
C LYS A 136 5.24 2.53 18.72
N LYS A 137 5.72 2.04 19.87
CA LYS A 137 5.28 0.77 20.43
C LYS A 137 3.77 0.76 20.64
N GLY A 138 3.11 -0.30 20.16
CA GLY A 138 1.66 -0.43 20.33
C GLY A 138 1.08 -1.57 19.52
N GLY A 139 -0.16 -1.92 19.85
CA GLY A 139 -0.94 -2.92 19.12
C GLY A 139 -2.24 -2.33 18.62
N VAL A 140 -2.73 -2.84 17.51
CA VAL A 140 -4.02 -2.50 16.91
C VAL A 140 -4.78 -3.77 16.61
N LEU A 141 -5.99 -3.88 17.14
CA LEU A 141 -6.96 -4.91 16.76
C LEU A 141 -8.09 -4.21 16.00
N LYS A 142 -8.32 -4.65 14.77
CA LYS A 142 -9.43 -4.19 13.94
C LYS A 142 -10.37 -5.33 13.65
N GLN A 143 -11.67 -5.07 13.82
CA GLN A 143 -12.71 -5.98 13.37
C GLN A 143 -13.67 -5.23 12.46
N SER A 144 -13.90 -5.79 11.28
CA SER A 144 -14.79 -5.24 10.27
C SER A 144 -15.86 -6.25 9.92
N VAL A 145 -17.07 -5.76 9.76
CA VAL A 145 -18.24 -6.55 9.33
C VAL A 145 -18.76 -5.91 8.04
N GLY A 146 -19.05 -6.71 7.06
CA GLY A 146 -19.53 -6.25 5.75
C GLY A 146 -20.74 -7.04 5.27
N ASN A 147 -21.21 -6.67 4.08
CA ASN A 147 -22.30 -7.39 3.41
C ASN A 147 -21.92 -8.85 3.15
N TYR A 148 -22.91 -9.69 2.91
CA TYR A 148 -22.74 -11.14 2.66
C TYR A 148 -22.05 -11.89 3.80
N GLY A 149 -22.26 -11.46 5.05
CA GLY A 149 -21.65 -12.09 6.23
C GLY A 149 -20.14 -11.99 6.27
N LYS A 150 -19.55 -11.02 5.58
CA LYS A 150 -18.10 -10.81 5.59
C LYS A 150 -17.66 -10.30 6.96
N ILE A 151 -16.74 -11.03 7.56
CA ILE A 151 -16.06 -10.65 8.81
C ILE A 151 -14.58 -10.67 8.54
N ARG A 152 -13.90 -9.59 8.91
CA ARG A 152 -12.44 -9.48 8.87
C ARG A 152 -11.93 -9.09 10.25
N THR A 153 -10.97 -9.85 10.74
CA THR A 153 -10.22 -9.53 11.96
C THR A 153 -8.76 -9.32 11.56
N SER A 154 -8.17 -8.21 11.97
CA SER A 154 -6.76 -7.89 11.73
C SER A 154 -6.10 -7.50 13.04
N LEU A 155 -4.94 -8.09 13.31
CA LEU A 155 -4.10 -7.79 14.45
C LEU A 155 -2.78 -7.23 13.94
N GLY A 156 -2.32 -6.14 14.51
CA GLY A 156 -1.00 -5.56 14.26
C GLY A 156 -0.31 -5.23 15.58
N TYR A 157 0.97 -5.48 15.67
CA TYR A 157 1.80 -5.12 16.81
C TYR A 157 3.14 -4.56 16.33
N ASN A 158 3.57 -3.46 16.91
CA ASN A 158 4.87 -2.85 16.68
C ASN A 158 5.63 -2.74 18.00
N SER A 159 6.87 -3.24 18.03
CA SER A 159 7.71 -3.19 19.23
C SER A 159 8.18 -1.77 19.59
N GLY A 160 8.14 -0.84 18.64
CA GLY A 160 8.94 0.37 18.70
C GLY A 160 10.44 0.05 18.61
N MET A 161 11.28 1.05 18.76
CA MET A 161 12.72 0.88 18.87
C MET A 161 13.05 0.28 20.24
N LEU A 162 13.71 -0.88 20.27
CA LEU A 162 14.22 -1.52 21.47
C LEU A 162 15.58 -0.91 21.86
N GLU A 163 16.00 -1.09 23.11
CA GLU A 163 17.27 -0.56 23.63
C GLU A 163 18.49 -1.07 22.83
N ASP A 164 18.39 -2.26 22.27
CA ASP A 164 19.43 -2.87 21.43
C ASP A 164 19.43 -2.36 19.99
N GLY A 165 18.61 -1.37 19.64
CA GLY A 165 18.51 -0.81 18.30
C GLY A 165 17.67 -1.65 17.31
N TRP A 166 17.01 -2.70 17.77
CA TRP A 166 16.09 -3.51 16.96
C TRP A 166 14.65 -2.98 17.02
N SER A 167 13.93 -3.18 15.94
CA SER A 167 12.47 -3.02 15.92
C SER A 167 11.85 -4.13 15.09
N TYR A 168 10.63 -4.52 15.43
CA TYR A 168 9.86 -5.46 14.63
C TYR A 168 8.39 -5.09 14.60
N THR A 169 7.76 -5.42 13.48
CA THR A 169 6.32 -5.30 13.30
C THR A 169 5.75 -6.66 12.93
N LEU A 170 4.73 -7.09 13.64
CA LEU A 170 3.99 -8.33 13.35
C LEU A 170 2.57 -7.95 12.99
N ALA A 171 2.03 -8.55 11.93
CA ALA A 171 0.65 -8.39 11.57
C ALA A 171 0.05 -9.69 11.06
N GLY A 172 -1.22 -9.88 11.33
CA GLY A 172 -2.00 -10.99 10.81
C GLY A 172 -3.43 -10.56 10.54
N SER A 173 -4.04 -11.15 9.51
CA SER A 173 -5.42 -10.88 9.15
C SER A 173 -6.14 -12.18 8.81
N TYR A 174 -7.38 -12.25 9.23
CA TYR A 174 -8.29 -13.32 8.87
C TYR A 174 -9.57 -12.75 8.30
N LYS A 175 -10.04 -13.28 7.19
CA LYS A 175 -11.29 -12.88 6.54
C LYS A 175 -12.13 -14.11 6.24
N LYS A 176 -13.42 -14.01 6.52
CA LYS A 176 -14.43 -15.00 6.17
C LYS A 176 -15.65 -14.29 5.61
N GLY A 177 -16.31 -14.87 4.64
CA GLY A 177 -17.54 -14.36 4.06
C GLY A 177 -18.14 -15.34 3.09
N ASN A 178 -19.39 -15.09 2.70
CA ASN A 178 -20.07 -15.80 1.63
C ASN A 178 -19.84 -15.02 0.34
N GLY A 179 -19.25 -15.65 -0.69
CA GLY A 179 -19.03 -15.07 -2.01
C GLY A 179 -20.16 -15.36 -2.96
#